data_3c7a290e0c94446eae2af9b30e0abfbc
#
_entry.id   3c7a290e0c94446eae2af9b30e0abfbc
#
_cell.length_a   1.000
_cell.length_b   1.000
_cell.length_c   1.000
_cell.angle_alpha   90.00
_cell.angle_beta   90.00
_cell.angle_gamma   90.00
#
_symmetry.space_group_name_H-M   'P 1'
#
loop_
_entity.id
_entity.type
_entity.pdbx_description
1 polymer ?
#
loop_
_entity_poly.entity_id
_entity_poly.type
_entity_poly.pdbx_seq_one_letter_code
_entity_poly.pdbx_strand_id
1 'polypeptide(L)'
;MTISPSPYATGAAAVISGGVTADIRFPTSRFLDGSDAMNPDPDYSAAYVILSTSEPGLEGHGLAFTLGRGTELVVAAINALLPRVTGRSLDGIENDMASFWRSLVGESQMRWLGPEKGVTHMATAAIVNAVWDLLAKRAGKPLWRYLADMPPEQIVAAIDFRHITDALPPERALDILRANLAAKPARIARLEAEGHAAYTTSAGWLGYPDKKIRALATAAIADGWSAIKMKVGANLED
;
A
#
# COMPACT_ATOMS: atom_id res chain seq x y z
N MET A 1 11.88 16.39 -12.96
CA MET A 1 11.37 16.84 -11.65
C MET A 1 12.55 16.98 -10.71
N THR A 2 12.91 18.20 -10.33
CA THR A 2 13.96 18.45 -9.33
C THR A 2 13.41 18.05 -7.96
N ILE A 3 13.97 17.00 -7.36
CA ILE A 3 13.62 16.58 -5.99
C ILE A 3 14.17 17.65 -5.06
N SER A 4 13.28 18.41 -4.41
CA SER A 4 13.70 19.35 -3.34
C SER A 4 14.32 18.54 -2.19
N PRO A 5 15.36 19.07 -1.51
CA PRO A 5 15.89 18.43 -0.33
C PRO A 5 14.79 18.27 0.72
N SER A 6 14.82 17.15 1.45
CA SER A 6 13.87 16.90 2.53
C SER A 6 13.89 18.05 3.53
N PRO A 7 12.76 18.60 3.94
CA PRO A 7 12.67 19.62 4.98
C PRO A 7 12.96 19.04 6.39
N TYR A 8 13.08 17.72 6.50
CA TYR A 8 13.25 17.01 7.76
C TYR A 8 14.73 16.82 8.06
N ALA A 9 15.17 17.32 9.20
CA ALA A 9 16.58 17.33 9.59
C ALA A 9 17.07 15.93 10.00
N THR A 10 18.28 15.61 9.63
CA THR A 10 19.00 14.37 9.96
C THR A 10 19.65 14.42 11.36
N GLY A 11 18.96 14.90 12.39
CA GLY A 11 19.62 15.18 13.67
C GLY A 11 19.38 14.19 14.79
N ALA A 12 18.16 13.83 15.08
CA ALA A 12 17.79 12.82 16.09
C ALA A 12 16.99 11.71 15.44
N ALA A 13 17.15 10.49 15.92
CA ALA A 13 16.35 9.37 15.42
C ALA A 13 14.86 9.67 15.63
N ALA A 14 14.11 9.91 14.55
CA ALA A 14 12.69 10.16 14.62
C ALA A 14 11.98 8.93 15.23
N VAL A 15 11.13 9.17 16.22
CA VAL A 15 10.38 8.14 16.94
C VAL A 15 8.90 8.31 16.64
N ILE A 16 8.17 7.23 16.40
CA ILE A 16 6.72 7.25 16.27
C ILE A 16 6.12 7.62 17.61
N SER A 17 5.48 8.79 17.70
CA SER A 17 4.91 9.32 18.95
C SER A 17 3.48 8.84 19.22
N GLY A 18 2.77 8.37 18.19
CA GLY A 18 1.40 7.89 18.27
C GLY A 18 0.74 7.77 16.90
N GLY A 19 -0.58 7.60 16.91
CA GLY A 19 -1.34 7.57 15.67
C GLY A 19 -2.82 7.81 15.92
N VAL A 20 -3.52 8.23 14.87
CA VAL A 20 -4.97 8.39 14.82
C VAL A 20 -5.54 7.57 13.69
N THR A 21 -6.76 7.08 13.84
CA THR A 21 -7.45 6.26 12.84
C THR A 21 -8.73 6.90 12.38
N ALA A 22 -9.15 6.57 11.16
CA ALA A 22 -10.44 6.98 10.62
C ALA A 22 -11.08 5.83 9.85
N ASP A 23 -12.41 5.71 9.99
CA ASP A 23 -13.28 4.88 9.15
C ASP A 23 -13.82 5.78 8.03
N ILE A 24 -13.26 5.64 6.83
CA ILE A 24 -13.64 6.47 5.68
C ILE A 24 -14.51 5.64 4.75
N ARG A 25 -15.71 6.12 4.45
CA ARG A 25 -16.69 5.41 3.63
C ARG A 25 -17.24 6.26 2.52
N PHE A 26 -17.39 5.65 1.33
CA PHE A 26 -18.03 6.25 0.16
C PHE A 26 -19.22 5.38 -0.27
N PRO A 27 -20.42 5.93 -0.45
CA PRO A 27 -21.63 5.16 -0.77
C PRO A 27 -21.66 4.77 -2.26
N THR A 28 -20.64 4.07 -2.74
CA THR A 28 -20.45 3.70 -4.15
C THR A 28 -21.48 2.68 -4.62
N SER A 29 -22.03 1.87 -3.70
CA SER A 29 -23.12 0.92 -3.97
C SER A 29 -24.37 1.57 -4.61
N ARG A 30 -24.64 2.84 -4.28
CA ARG A 30 -25.78 3.57 -4.84
C ARG A 30 -25.79 3.67 -6.36
N PHE A 31 -24.63 3.61 -6.98
CA PHE A 31 -24.45 3.75 -8.43
C PHE A 31 -23.77 2.53 -9.05
N LEU A 32 -23.63 1.44 -8.28
CA LEU A 32 -22.90 0.23 -8.64
C LEU A 32 -21.41 0.50 -8.97
N ASP A 33 -20.87 1.60 -8.46
CA ASP A 33 -19.46 1.95 -8.68
C ASP A 33 -18.57 0.98 -7.89
N GLY A 34 -17.71 0.27 -8.59
CA GLY A 34 -16.85 -0.75 -8.03
C GLY A 34 -17.44 -2.16 -7.97
N SER A 35 -18.68 -2.36 -8.41
CA SER A 35 -19.33 -3.69 -8.39
C SER A 35 -18.58 -4.70 -9.27
N ASP A 36 -18.52 -5.92 -8.78
CA ASP A 36 -17.97 -7.08 -9.49
C ASP A 36 -18.76 -8.36 -9.14
N ALA A 37 -18.36 -9.49 -9.72
CA ALA A 37 -19.06 -10.77 -9.54
C ALA A 37 -19.12 -11.26 -8.08
N MET A 38 -18.14 -10.88 -7.26
CA MET A 38 -18.08 -11.26 -5.83
C MET A 38 -18.68 -10.22 -4.91
N ASN A 39 -18.65 -8.96 -5.32
CA ASN A 39 -19.10 -7.80 -4.55
C ASN A 39 -20.05 -6.96 -5.40
N PRO A 40 -21.36 -7.30 -5.44
CA PRO A 40 -22.32 -6.64 -6.33
C PRO A 40 -22.69 -5.22 -5.86
N ASP A 41 -22.50 -4.91 -4.59
CA ASP A 41 -22.92 -3.65 -3.96
C ASP A 41 -21.86 -3.09 -2.98
N PRO A 42 -20.59 -2.91 -3.41
CA PRO A 42 -19.55 -2.44 -2.51
C PRO A 42 -19.70 -0.97 -2.15
N ASP A 43 -19.48 -0.62 -0.90
CA ASP A 43 -19.18 0.75 -0.48
C ASP A 43 -17.67 0.89 -0.32
N TYR A 44 -16.98 1.41 -1.32
CA TYR A 44 -15.53 1.60 -1.26
C TYR A 44 -15.17 2.43 -0.04
N SER A 45 -14.28 1.87 0.77
CA SER A 45 -13.97 2.39 2.10
C SER A 45 -12.50 2.20 2.41
N ALA A 46 -12.05 2.83 3.47
CA ALA A 46 -10.69 2.68 3.96
C ALA A 46 -10.65 2.71 5.48
N ALA A 47 -10.01 1.71 6.07
CA ALA A 47 -9.50 1.81 7.43
C ALA A 47 -8.18 2.58 7.37
N TYR A 48 -8.21 3.83 7.76
CA TYR A 48 -7.10 4.78 7.58
C TYR A 48 -6.34 4.99 8.87
N VAL A 49 -5.03 5.19 8.79
CA VAL A 49 -4.17 5.54 9.92
C VAL A 49 -3.21 6.66 9.54
N ILE A 50 -3.02 7.61 10.46
CA ILE A 50 -1.96 8.62 10.41
C ILE A 50 -1.06 8.37 11.59
N LEU A 51 0.22 8.10 11.35
CA LEU A 51 1.25 7.98 12.38
C LEU A 51 1.96 9.33 12.53
N SER A 52 1.99 9.85 13.76
CA SER A 52 2.77 11.04 14.10
C SER A 52 4.14 10.64 14.63
N THR A 53 5.13 11.55 14.50
CA THR A 53 6.48 11.33 14.98
C THR A 53 6.94 12.41 15.97
N SER A 54 8.08 12.18 16.61
CA SER A 54 8.77 13.19 17.42
C SER A 54 9.28 14.36 16.58
N GLU A 55 9.33 14.24 15.26
CA GLU A 55 9.74 15.27 14.33
C GLU A 55 8.53 16.07 13.87
N PRO A 56 8.45 17.39 14.16
CA PRO A 56 7.29 18.20 13.81
C PRO A 56 6.98 18.19 12.31
N GLY A 57 5.73 17.93 11.98
CA GLY A 57 5.26 17.89 10.58
C GLY A 57 5.58 16.60 9.80
N LEU A 58 6.36 15.68 10.38
CA LEU A 58 6.59 14.38 9.76
C LEU A 58 5.51 13.39 10.20
N GLU A 59 4.55 13.16 9.32
CA GLU A 59 3.43 12.25 9.50
C GLU A 59 3.39 11.21 8.38
N GLY A 60 3.07 9.95 8.75
CA GLY A 60 2.92 8.85 7.81
C GLY A 60 1.47 8.44 7.65
N HIS A 61 1.05 8.29 6.42
CA HIS A 61 -0.32 7.94 6.05
C HIS A 61 -0.38 6.53 5.46
N GLY A 62 -1.30 5.72 5.97
CA GLY A 62 -1.53 4.37 5.47
C GLY A 62 -3.00 3.98 5.54
N LEU A 63 -3.39 3.03 4.72
CA LEU A 63 -4.75 2.51 4.72
C LEU A 63 -4.81 1.03 4.35
N ALA A 64 -5.88 0.38 4.80
CA ALA A 64 -6.36 -0.86 4.24
C ALA A 64 -7.66 -0.58 3.49
N PHE A 65 -7.71 -0.96 2.21
CA PHE A 65 -8.92 -0.86 1.40
C PHE A 65 -9.98 -1.84 1.89
N THR A 66 -11.22 -1.38 2.00
CA THR A 66 -12.37 -2.16 2.47
C THR A 66 -13.60 -1.88 1.59
N LEU A 67 -14.68 -2.64 1.81
CA LEU A 67 -15.88 -2.60 0.97
C LEU A 67 -17.15 -2.20 1.74
N GLY A 68 -17.01 -1.46 2.83
CA GLY A 68 -18.12 -0.96 3.65
C GLY A 68 -18.21 -1.62 5.02
N ARG A 69 -19.23 -2.44 5.25
CA ARG A 69 -19.41 -3.13 6.54
C ARG A 69 -18.19 -3.97 6.93
N GLY A 70 -17.73 -3.81 8.17
CA GLY A 70 -16.51 -4.45 8.67
C GLY A 70 -15.27 -3.55 8.65
N THR A 71 -15.32 -2.35 8.03
CA THR A 71 -14.22 -1.37 8.10
C THR A 71 -13.90 -1.02 9.55
N GLU A 72 -14.91 -0.89 10.40
CA GLU A 72 -14.78 -0.66 11.83
C GLU A 72 -13.95 -1.74 12.56
N LEU A 73 -13.99 -2.99 12.08
CA LEU A 73 -13.20 -4.08 12.66
C LEU A 73 -11.71 -3.91 12.34
N VAL A 74 -11.38 -3.45 11.13
CA VAL A 74 -10.00 -3.17 10.75
C VAL A 74 -9.47 -1.96 11.53
N VAL A 75 -10.28 -0.90 11.67
CA VAL A 75 -9.95 0.28 12.50
C VAL A 75 -9.69 -0.12 13.95
N ALA A 76 -10.55 -0.97 14.55
CA ALA A 76 -10.34 -1.49 15.89
C ALA A 76 -9.03 -2.28 16.02
N ALA A 77 -8.69 -3.10 15.02
CA ALA A 77 -7.44 -3.85 14.99
C ALA A 77 -6.21 -2.93 14.84
N ILE A 78 -6.29 -1.87 14.02
CA ILE A 78 -5.23 -0.86 13.95
C ILE A 78 -5.00 -0.24 15.32
N ASN A 79 -6.07 0.21 16.00
CA ASN A 79 -5.98 0.81 17.32
C ASN A 79 -5.36 -0.16 18.36
N ALA A 80 -5.68 -1.45 18.29
CA ALA A 80 -5.10 -2.46 19.17
C ALA A 80 -3.59 -2.69 18.91
N LEU A 81 -3.11 -2.45 17.67
CA LEU A 81 -1.70 -2.58 17.30
C LEU A 81 -0.88 -1.30 17.55
N LEU A 82 -1.49 -0.10 17.57
CA LEU A 82 -0.79 1.17 17.75
C LEU A 82 0.14 1.22 18.98
N PRO A 83 -0.20 0.67 20.16
CA PRO A 83 0.72 0.65 21.31
C PRO A 83 2.04 -0.09 21.04
N ARG A 84 2.08 -1.00 20.06
CA ARG A 84 3.31 -1.73 19.67
C ARG A 84 4.18 -0.98 18.67
N VAL A 85 3.62 0.07 18.10
CA VAL A 85 4.28 0.92 17.09
C VAL A 85 4.80 2.19 17.75
N THR A 86 4.04 2.74 18.70
CA THR A 86 4.41 3.93 19.47
C THR A 86 5.70 3.68 20.24
N GLY A 87 6.61 4.64 20.21
CA GLY A 87 7.94 4.55 20.82
C GLY A 87 9.00 3.87 19.95
N ARG A 88 8.63 3.36 18.77
CA ARG A 88 9.60 2.76 17.84
C ARG A 88 10.36 3.83 17.08
N SER A 89 11.68 3.66 16.96
CA SER A 89 12.56 4.47 16.12
C SER A 89 12.34 4.14 14.65
N LEU A 90 12.22 5.16 13.79
CA LEU A 90 12.15 4.96 12.34
C LEU A 90 13.41 4.28 11.79
N ASP A 91 14.59 4.64 12.30
CA ASP A 91 15.84 4.01 11.87
C ASP A 91 15.88 2.53 12.25
N GLY A 92 15.40 2.18 13.46
CA GLY A 92 15.29 0.79 13.88
C GLY A 92 14.35 -0.03 13.01
N ILE A 93 13.22 0.57 12.59
CA ILE A 93 12.27 -0.08 11.67
C ILE A 93 12.86 -0.21 10.27
N GLU A 94 13.48 0.86 9.74
CA GLU A 94 14.10 0.87 8.41
C GLU A 94 15.20 -0.19 8.28
N ASN A 95 16.00 -0.37 9.32
CA ASN A 95 17.08 -1.36 9.35
C ASN A 95 16.56 -2.82 9.42
N ASP A 96 15.36 -3.05 9.98
CA ASP A 96 14.77 -4.40 10.09
C ASP A 96 13.24 -4.37 9.94
N MET A 97 12.80 -3.95 8.78
CA MET A 97 11.38 -3.88 8.41
C MET A 97 10.68 -5.23 8.52
N ALA A 98 11.35 -6.31 8.15
CA ALA A 98 10.77 -7.65 8.23
C ALA A 98 10.47 -8.07 9.68
N SER A 99 11.37 -7.79 10.64
CA SER A 99 11.10 -8.04 12.05
C SER A 99 10.03 -7.12 12.62
N PHE A 100 9.99 -5.86 12.19
CA PHE A 100 8.91 -4.96 12.55
C PHE A 100 7.56 -5.54 12.10
N TRP A 101 7.41 -5.91 10.84
CA TRP A 101 6.21 -6.54 10.31
C TRP A 101 5.83 -7.82 11.08
N ARG A 102 6.80 -8.74 11.30
CA ARG A 102 6.57 -9.97 12.07
C ARG A 102 6.11 -9.70 13.50
N SER A 103 6.60 -8.63 14.14
CA SER A 103 6.19 -8.26 15.50
C SER A 103 4.72 -7.87 15.62
N LEU A 104 4.12 -7.39 14.50
CA LEU A 104 2.71 -7.02 14.44
C LEU A 104 1.83 -8.25 14.12
N VAL A 105 2.13 -8.97 13.02
CA VAL A 105 1.32 -10.13 12.62
C VAL A 105 1.48 -11.32 13.58
N GLY A 106 2.62 -11.44 14.26
CA GLY A 106 2.92 -12.49 15.21
C GLY A 106 2.54 -12.17 16.66
N GLU A 107 1.80 -11.09 16.92
CA GLU A 107 1.38 -10.71 18.25
C GLU A 107 0.60 -11.86 18.93
N SER A 108 1.11 -12.35 20.07
CA SER A 108 0.68 -13.63 20.65
C SER A 108 -0.78 -13.66 21.08
N GLN A 109 -1.32 -12.51 21.49
CA GLN A 109 -2.72 -12.40 21.96
C GLN A 109 -3.71 -12.04 20.85
N MET A 110 -3.23 -11.62 19.65
CA MET A 110 -4.08 -11.23 18.53
C MET A 110 -4.00 -12.19 17.33
N ARG A 111 -2.93 -12.99 17.21
CA ARG A 111 -2.73 -13.87 16.05
C ARG A 111 -3.88 -14.87 15.81
N TRP A 112 -4.64 -15.20 16.82
CA TRP A 112 -5.83 -16.06 16.69
C TRP A 112 -6.95 -15.40 15.86
N LEU A 113 -6.95 -14.07 15.70
CA LEU A 113 -7.86 -13.32 14.83
C LEU A 113 -7.52 -13.46 13.34
N GLY A 114 -6.59 -14.34 12.98
CA GLY A 114 -6.16 -14.54 11.61
C GLY A 114 -5.14 -13.50 11.14
N PRO A 115 -3.87 -13.57 11.58
CA PRO A 115 -2.83 -12.61 11.18
C PRO A 115 -2.55 -12.64 9.69
N GLU A 116 -2.63 -13.81 9.07
CA GLU A 116 -2.41 -14.02 7.64
C GLU A 116 -3.75 -13.98 6.91
N LYS A 117 -3.95 -12.95 6.03
CA LYS A 117 -5.14 -12.78 5.19
C LYS A 117 -6.44 -12.47 5.95
N GLY A 118 -6.36 -12.00 7.20
CA GLY A 118 -7.50 -11.59 8.01
C GLY A 118 -7.41 -10.12 8.42
N VAL A 119 -8.30 -9.72 9.33
CA VAL A 119 -8.41 -8.34 9.83
C VAL A 119 -7.08 -7.83 10.42
N THR A 120 -6.39 -8.66 11.20
CA THR A 120 -5.08 -8.29 11.78
C THR A 120 -4.03 -8.03 10.71
N HIS A 121 -4.04 -8.81 9.62
CA HIS A 121 -3.12 -8.61 8.50
C HIS A 121 -3.43 -7.32 7.74
N MET A 122 -4.70 -7.00 7.52
CA MET A 122 -5.11 -5.73 6.91
C MET A 122 -4.72 -4.54 7.78
N ALA A 123 -4.92 -4.62 9.09
CA ALA A 123 -4.51 -3.58 10.03
C ALA A 123 -2.99 -3.37 10.02
N THR A 124 -2.22 -4.47 10.04
CA THR A 124 -0.76 -4.42 9.92
C THR A 124 -0.33 -3.77 8.60
N ALA A 125 -0.99 -4.10 7.47
CA ALA A 125 -0.67 -3.49 6.17
C ALA A 125 -0.90 -1.97 6.20
N ALA A 126 -1.97 -1.48 6.79
CA ALA A 126 -2.21 -0.05 6.95
C ALA A 126 -1.08 0.65 7.74
N ILE A 127 -0.68 0.07 8.86
CA ILE A 127 0.42 0.59 9.70
C ILE A 127 1.76 0.57 8.94
N VAL A 128 2.09 -0.55 8.29
CA VAL A 128 3.36 -0.70 7.54
C VAL A 128 3.40 0.26 6.35
N ASN A 129 2.28 0.48 5.66
CA ASN A 129 2.19 1.48 4.60
C ASN A 129 2.43 2.90 5.14
N ALA A 130 1.89 3.24 6.32
CA ALA A 130 2.16 4.52 6.96
C ALA A 130 3.65 4.69 7.33
N VAL A 131 4.32 3.62 7.76
CA VAL A 131 5.78 3.66 8.02
C VAL A 131 6.57 3.84 6.73
N TRP A 132 6.22 3.15 5.64
CA TRP A 132 6.87 3.38 4.34
C TRP A 132 6.67 4.81 3.84
N ASP A 133 5.50 5.41 4.06
CA ASP A 133 5.22 6.81 3.75
C ASP A 133 6.11 7.76 4.59
N LEU A 134 6.26 7.48 5.90
CA LEU A 134 7.20 8.22 6.76
C LEU A 134 8.64 8.19 6.23
N LEU A 135 9.13 7.00 5.91
CA LEU A 135 10.51 6.82 5.40
C LEU A 135 10.72 7.56 4.08
N ALA A 136 9.77 7.46 3.16
CA ALA A 136 9.81 8.14 1.87
C ALA A 136 9.77 9.67 2.02
N LYS A 137 8.89 10.20 2.87
CA LYS A 137 8.80 11.63 3.19
C LYS A 137 10.07 12.15 3.86
N ARG A 138 10.59 11.43 4.85
CA ARG A 138 11.87 11.77 5.49
C ARG A 138 13.02 11.85 4.49
N ALA A 139 13.02 10.95 3.50
CA ALA A 139 14.02 10.97 2.42
C ALA A 139 13.74 12.01 1.33
N GLY A 140 12.60 12.74 1.38
CA GLY A 140 12.21 13.71 0.35
C GLY A 140 11.93 13.06 -1.02
N LYS A 141 11.50 11.79 -1.05
CA LYS A 141 11.32 11.02 -2.28
C LYS A 141 9.92 10.41 -2.33
N PRO A 142 9.32 10.23 -3.52
CA PRO A 142 8.17 9.35 -3.64
C PRO A 142 8.59 7.91 -3.32
N LEU A 143 7.67 7.11 -2.77
CA LEU A 143 7.99 5.76 -2.26
C LEU A 143 8.66 4.87 -3.32
N TRP A 144 8.19 4.89 -4.58
CA TRP A 144 8.81 4.09 -5.63
C TRP A 144 10.29 4.42 -5.83
N ARG A 145 10.66 5.70 -5.73
CA ARG A 145 12.05 6.14 -5.89
C ARG A 145 12.87 5.79 -4.66
N TYR A 146 12.30 5.96 -3.47
CA TYR A 146 12.93 5.55 -2.22
C TYR A 146 13.31 4.06 -2.26
N LEU A 147 12.34 3.18 -2.62
CA LEU A 147 12.60 1.75 -2.77
C LEU A 147 13.58 1.42 -3.90
N ALA A 148 13.51 2.13 -5.03
CA ALA A 148 14.44 1.95 -6.13
C ALA A 148 15.88 2.32 -5.75
N ASP A 149 16.08 3.29 -4.87
CA ASP A 149 17.40 3.72 -4.43
C ASP A 149 18.00 2.82 -3.33
N MET A 150 17.20 1.98 -2.66
CA MET A 150 17.68 1.05 -1.65
C MET A 150 18.72 0.06 -2.23
N PRO A 151 19.78 -0.28 -1.47
CA PRO A 151 20.69 -1.34 -1.84
C PRO A 151 19.99 -2.71 -1.81
N PRO A 152 20.41 -3.68 -2.64
CA PRO A 152 19.81 -5.02 -2.71
C PRO A 152 19.69 -5.71 -1.35
N GLU A 153 20.68 -5.57 -0.51
CA GLU A 153 20.74 -6.16 0.84
C GLU A 153 19.61 -5.64 1.72
N GLN A 154 19.34 -4.35 1.67
CA GLN A 154 18.26 -3.71 2.45
C GLN A 154 16.87 -4.11 1.92
N ILE A 155 16.72 -4.25 0.59
CA ILE A 155 15.47 -4.75 -0.01
C ILE A 155 15.20 -6.19 0.49
N VAL A 156 16.20 -7.06 0.42
CA VAL A 156 16.07 -8.45 0.87
C VAL A 156 15.78 -8.53 2.38
N ALA A 157 16.42 -7.70 3.19
CA ALA A 157 16.17 -7.62 4.64
C ALA A 157 14.75 -7.15 4.98
N ALA A 158 14.06 -6.43 4.09
CA ALA A 158 12.68 -6.00 4.28
C ALA A 158 11.63 -7.09 3.97
N ILE A 159 12.04 -8.21 3.36
CA ILE A 159 11.13 -9.28 2.90
C ILE A 159 11.07 -10.39 3.94
N ASP A 160 9.86 -10.86 4.24
CA ASP A 160 9.66 -12.07 5.01
C ASP A 160 9.59 -13.29 4.08
N PHE A 161 10.65 -14.08 4.05
CA PHE A 161 10.78 -15.24 3.17
C PHE A 161 10.13 -16.53 3.70
N ARG A 162 9.49 -16.53 4.89
CA ARG A 162 8.99 -17.76 5.56
C ARG A 162 8.16 -18.68 4.67
N HIS A 163 7.44 -18.12 3.71
CA HIS A 163 6.49 -18.87 2.89
C HIS A 163 6.95 -19.08 1.45
N ILE A 164 8.17 -18.63 1.09
CA ILE A 164 8.66 -18.70 -0.30
C ILE A 164 10.09 -19.24 -0.40
N THR A 165 10.71 -19.67 0.69
CA THR A 165 12.11 -20.11 0.70
C THR A 165 12.39 -21.33 -0.17
N ASP A 166 11.39 -22.16 -0.44
CA ASP A 166 11.48 -23.31 -1.35
C ASP A 166 11.58 -22.87 -2.83
N ALA A 167 10.95 -21.77 -3.20
CA ALA A 167 10.98 -21.21 -4.54
C ALA A 167 12.03 -20.10 -4.71
N LEU A 168 12.18 -19.23 -3.70
CA LEU A 168 13.07 -18.06 -3.72
C LEU A 168 13.73 -17.85 -2.34
N PRO A 169 14.89 -18.45 -2.07
CA PRO A 169 15.64 -18.17 -0.86
C PRO A 169 16.28 -16.76 -0.92
N PRO A 170 16.60 -16.14 0.25
CA PRO A 170 17.15 -14.79 0.34
C PRO A 170 18.39 -14.55 -0.52
N GLU A 171 19.30 -15.52 -0.57
CA GLU A 171 20.54 -15.45 -1.35
C GLU A 171 20.22 -15.32 -2.85
N ARG A 172 19.27 -16.10 -3.34
CA ARG A 172 18.84 -16.05 -4.75
C ARG A 172 18.15 -14.72 -5.07
N ALA A 173 17.33 -14.20 -4.18
CA ALA A 173 16.73 -12.88 -4.33
C ALA A 173 17.81 -11.78 -4.41
N LEU A 174 18.83 -11.86 -3.57
CA LEU A 174 19.97 -10.94 -3.57
C LEU A 174 20.75 -11.00 -4.89
N ASP A 175 21.03 -12.17 -5.41
CA ASP A 175 21.70 -12.36 -6.71
C ASP A 175 20.90 -11.74 -7.86
N ILE A 176 19.58 -11.94 -7.88
CA ILE A 176 18.70 -11.37 -8.89
C ILE A 176 18.76 -9.84 -8.84
N LEU A 177 18.69 -9.24 -7.66
CA LEU A 177 18.75 -7.80 -7.49
C LEU A 177 20.10 -7.22 -7.94
N ARG A 178 21.21 -7.86 -7.52
CA ARG A 178 22.57 -7.46 -7.89
C ARG A 178 22.82 -7.54 -9.41
N ALA A 179 22.37 -8.61 -10.06
CA ALA A 179 22.47 -8.79 -11.51
C ALA A 179 21.74 -7.68 -12.29
N ASN A 180 20.70 -7.08 -11.70
CA ASN A 180 19.90 -6.04 -12.32
C ASN A 180 20.36 -4.61 -12.01
N LEU A 181 21.44 -4.41 -11.22
CA LEU A 181 21.89 -3.06 -10.83
C LEU A 181 22.35 -2.23 -12.02
N ALA A 182 23.11 -2.83 -12.96
CA ALA A 182 23.65 -2.11 -14.09
C ALA A 182 22.59 -1.46 -14.99
N ALA A 183 21.42 -2.09 -15.14
CA ALA A 183 20.30 -1.58 -15.94
C ALA A 183 19.35 -0.67 -15.15
N LYS A 184 19.54 -0.49 -13.85
CA LYS A 184 18.64 0.28 -12.97
C LYS A 184 18.53 1.75 -13.37
N PRO A 185 19.63 2.51 -13.68
CA PRO A 185 19.52 3.91 -14.08
C PRO A 185 18.66 4.12 -15.33
N ALA A 186 18.80 3.25 -16.33
CA ALA A 186 18.01 3.33 -17.56
C ALA A 186 16.52 3.08 -17.31
N ARG A 187 16.18 2.12 -16.42
CA ARG A 187 14.78 1.86 -16.03
C ARG A 187 14.17 3.04 -15.27
N ILE A 188 14.93 3.66 -14.37
CA ILE A 188 14.48 4.86 -13.64
C ILE A 188 14.22 6.00 -14.62
N ALA A 189 15.17 6.31 -15.51
CA ALA A 189 15.01 7.38 -16.49
C ALA A 189 13.79 7.15 -17.40
N ARG A 190 13.52 5.90 -17.81
CA ARG A 190 12.32 5.57 -18.56
C ARG A 190 11.04 5.83 -17.77
N LEU A 191 10.97 5.38 -16.49
CA LEU A 191 9.81 5.62 -15.65
C LEU A 191 9.56 7.12 -15.40
N GLU A 192 10.61 7.92 -15.25
CA GLU A 192 10.49 9.37 -15.09
C GLU A 192 10.01 10.07 -16.37
N ALA A 193 10.37 9.56 -17.55
CA ALA A 193 9.98 10.13 -18.84
C ALA A 193 8.59 9.69 -19.31
N GLU A 194 8.26 8.42 -19.16
CA GLU A 194 7.09 7.77 -19.76
C GLU A 194 5.99 7.44 -18.76
N GLY A 195 6.32 7.41 -17.47
CA GLY A 195 5.44 6.88 -16.43
C GLY A 195 5.34 5.36 -16.45
N HIS A 196 4.41 4.81 -15.67
CA HIS A 196 4.09 3.39 -15.68
C HIS A 196 2.77 3.15 -16.42
N ALA A 197 2.73 2.10 -17.24
CA ALA A 197 1.52 1.70 -17.94
C ALA A 197 0.36 1.50 -16.96
N ALA A 198 -0.78 2.11 -17.25
CA ALA A 198 -1.98 2.07 -16.42
C ALA A 198 -3.23 1.83 -17.26
N TYR A 199 -4.28 1.38 -16.61
CA TYR A 199 -5.62 1.27 -17.18
C TYR A 199 -6.65 1.90 -16.23
N THR A 200 -7.80 2.32 -16.77
CA THR A 200 -8.94 2.71 -15.94
C THR A 200 -9.95 1.57 -15.83
N THR A 201 -10.59 1.44 -14.68
CA THR A 201 -11.70 0.49 -14.46
C THR A 201 -13.07 1.18 -14.37
N SER A 202 -13.09 2.51 -14.31
CA SER A 202 -14.31 3.28 -14.03
C SER A 202 -15.40 3.15 -15.09
N ALA A 203 -15.05 2.73 -16.31
CA ALA A 203 -16.00 2.55 -17.39
C ALA A 203 -16.69 1.17 -17.42
N GLY A 204 -16.19 0.19 -16.68
CA GLY A 204 -16.58 -1.20 -16.88
C GLY A 204 -16.93 -1.96 -15.61
N TRP A 205 -17.73 -1.39 -14.72
CA TRP A 205 -18.19 -2.13 -13.55
C TRP A 205 -19.48 -2.91 -13.84
N LEU A 206 -19.61 -4.04 -13.17
CA LEU A 206 -20.71 -4.97 -13.41
C LEU A 206 -22.06 -4.35 -13.05
N GLY A 207 -23.08 -4.59 -13.86
CA GLY A 207 -24.42 -4.03 -13.66
C GLY A 207 -24.63 -2.62 -14.22
N TYR A 208 -23.59 -2.01 -14.82
CA TYR A 208 -23.79 -0.77 -15.54
C TYR A 208 -24.61 -0.99 -16.83
N PRO A 209 -25.59 -0.13 -17.13
CA PRO A 209 -26.28 -0.19 -18.42
C PRO A 209 -25.32 0.22 -19.56
N ASP A 210 -25.50 -0.40 -20.73
CA ASP A 210 -24.68 -0.16 -21.93
C ASP A 210 -24.44 1.31 -22.24
N LYS A 211 -25.50 2.13 -22.10
CA LYS A 211 -25.39 3.59 -22.32
C LYS A 211 -24.34 4.23 -21.39
N LYS A 212 -24.29 3.82 -20.12
CA LYS A 212 -23.32 4.34 -19.14
C LYS A 212 -21.92 3.85 -19.51
N ILE A 213 -21.75 2.57 -19.83
CA ILE A 213 -20.47 1.98 -20.24
C ILE A 213 -19.90 2.72 -21.45
N ARG A 214 -20.71 2.90 -22.51
CA ARG A 214 -20.28 3.61 -23.74
C ARG A 214 -19.87 5.04 -23.45
N ALA A 215 -20.65 5.77 -22.64
CA ALA A 215 -20.35 7.16 -22.30
C ALA A 215 -19.03 7.28 -21.51
N LEU A 216 -18.83 6.42 -20.50
CA LEU A 216 -17.62 6.44 -19.68
C LEU A 216 -16.38 5.97 -20.46
N ALA A 217 -16.53 4.95 -21.34
CA ALA A 217 -15.44 4.49 -22.18
C ALA A 217 -15.02 5.58 -23.21
N THR A 218 -16.00 6.26 -23.81
CA THR A 218 -15.73 7.38 -24.74
C THR A 218 -15.01 8.52 -24.01
N ALA A 219 -15.44 8.87 -22.81
CA ALA A 219 -14.78 9.89 -22.00
C ALA A 219 -13.34 9.48 -21.64
N ALA A 220 -13.14 8.25 -21.21
CA ALA A 220 -11.80 7.73 -20.88
C ALA A 220 -10.85 7.80 -22.08
N ILE A 221 -11.30 7.44 -23.28
CA ILE A 221 -10.51 7.55 -24.52
C ILE A 221 -10.18 9.03 -24.82
N ALA A 222 -11.16 9.91 -24.67
CA ALA A 222 -10.94 11.36 -24.88
C ALA A 222 -9.92 11.95 -23.89
N ASP A 223 -9.89 11.41 -22.64
CA ASP A 223 -8.92 11.76 -21.61
C ASP A 223 -7.53 11.12 -21.82
N GLY A 224 -7.34 10.34 -22.89
CA GLY A 224 -6.04 9.75 -23.27
C GLY A 224 -5.77 8.37 -22.70
N TRP A 225 -6.75 7.70 -22.09
CA TRP A 225 -6.58 6.32 -21.63
C TRP A 225 -6.50 5.36 -22.83
N SER A 226 -5.44 4.57 -22.88
CA SER A 226 -5.23 3.55 -23.92
C SER A 226 -5.74 2.16 -23.54
N ALA A 227 -6.09 1.94 -22.27
CA ALA A 227 -6.55 0.66 -21.79
C ALA A 227 -7.68 0.83 -20.75
N ILE A 228 -8.73 0.01 -20.90
CA ILE A 228 -9.90 -0.02 -20.03
C ILE A 228 -10.09 -1.47 -19.55
N LYS A 229 -10.27 -1.66 -18.24
CA LYS A 229 -10.59 -2.96 -17.65
C LYS A 229 -12.09 -3.07 -17.43
N MET A 230 -12.69 -4.15 -17.94
CA MET A 230 -14.09 -4.49 -17.74
C MET A 230 -14.23 -5.55 -16.64
N LYS A 231 -15.29 -5.46 -15.83
CA LYS A 231 -15.70 -6.49 -14.87
C LYS A 231 -16.72 -7.42 -15.52
N VAL A 232 -16.40 -8.70 -15.49
CA VAL A 232 -17.20 -9.78 -16.09
C VAL A 232 -17.20 -10.99 -15.15
N GLY A 233 -18.04 -11.97 -15.40
CA GLY A 233 -17.99 -13.29 -14.74
C GLY A 233 -19.01 -13.49 -13.63
N ALA A 234 -20.06 -12.68 -13.54
CA ALA A 234 -21.20 -12.98 -12.67
C ALA A 234 -21.98 -14.18 -13.20
N ASN A 235 -22.01 -14.34 -14.53
CA ASN A 235 -22.62 -15.46 -15.24
C ASN A 235 -21.87 -15.69 -16.58
N LEU A 236 -22.30 -16.70 -17.37
CA LEU A 236 -21.67 -17.03 -18.65
C LEU A 236 -21.99 -16.05 -19.80
N GLU A 237 -22.94 -15.15 -19.59
CA GLU A 237 -23.42 -14.19 -20.59
C GLU A 237 -22.81 -12.79 -20.43
N ASP A 238 -22.02 -12.57 -19.36
CA ASP A 238 -21.37 -11.29 -19.05
C ASP A 238 -20.21 -10.94 -20.00
#